data_2c96b6119251c85da5e2e07b23273d32
#
_entry.id   2c96b6119251c85da5e2e07b23273d32
#
_cell.length_a   1.000
_cell.length_b   1.000
_cell.length_c   1.000
_cell.angle_alpha   90.00
_cell.angle_beta   90.00
_cell.angle_gamma   90.00
#
_symmetry.space_group_name_H-M   'P 1'
#
loop_
_entity.id
_entity.type
_entity.pdbx_description
1 polymer ?
#
loop_
_entity_poly.entity_id
_entity_poly.type
_entity_poly.pdbx_seq_one_letter_code
_entity_poly.pdbx_strand_id
1 'polypeptide(L)'
;MTEAPKSGYRLNVAMIVFNEENKVLLCRRKNSENWQFPQGGVDDDEDITQAMYRELNEEVGLLPEQVTITAQSKDLFYYDIPPNIRSMVLGGKFKGQAQKYFLLKLVSGKINLTKESNPEFDDFNWVTFWYPLHKVVDFKKNVYRKALNEFKDFLING
;
A
#
# COMPACT_ATOMS: atom_id res chain seq x y z
N MET A 1 16.29 12.05 -0.96
CA MET A 1 16.47 11.76 -2.38
C MET A 1 15.61 10.55 -2.76
N THR A 2 14.84 10.68 -3.83
CA THR A 2 13.95 9.59 -4.27
C THR A 2 14.74 8.55 -5.06
N GLU A 3 14.59 7.27 -4.70
CA GLU A 3 15.15 6.18 -5.48
C GLU A 3 14.50 6.12 -6.86
N ALA A 4 15.30 5.84 -7.89
CA ALA A 4 14.78 5.63 -9.24
C ALA A 4 14.46 4.16 -9.43
N PRO A 5 13.26 3.81 -9.90
CA PRO A 5 12.95 2.41 -10.19
C PRO A 5 13.66 1.93 -11.46
N LYS A 6 13.77 0.62 -11.60
CA LYS A 6 14.28 0.02 -12.82
C LYS A 6 13.36 0.35 -13.98
N SER A 7 13.92 0.38 -15.19
CA SER A 7 13.16 0.66 -16.41
C SER A 7 11.99 -0.32 -16.58
N GLY A 8 10.84 0.22 -16.96
CA GLY A 8 9.61 -0.57 -17.14
C GLY A 8 8.76 -0.73 -15.88
N TYR A 9 9.22 -0.22 -14.74
CA TYR A 9 8.46 -0.28 -13.49
C TYR A 9 8.01 1.11 -13.06
N ARG A 10 6.77 1.19 -12.58
CA ARG A 10 6.22 2.45 -12.07
C ARG A 10 6.55 2.58 -10.58
N LEU A 11 7.06 3.73 -10.18
CA LEU A 11 7.31 4.01 -8.77
C LEU A 11 5.98 4.16 -8.03
N ASN A 12 5.85 3.48 -6.90
CA ASN A 12 4.60 3.33 -6.17
C ASN A 12 4.88 3.33 -4.67
N VAL A 13 3.91 3.77 -3.88
CA VAL A 13 3.97 3.68 -2.41
C VAL A 13 2.87 2.75 -1.94
N ALA A 14 3.17 1.97 -0.90
CA ALA A 14 2.19 1.10 -0.26
C ALA A 14 2.21 1.38 1.24
N MET A 15 1.03 1.38 1.85
CA MET A 15 0.86 1.76 3.24
C MET A 15 0.32 0.61 4.06
N ILE A 16 1.06 0.20 5.10
CA ILE A 16 0.58 -0.75 6.09
C ILE A 16 0.22 0.06 7.33
N VAL A 17 -1.07 0.31 7.50
CA VAL A 17 -1.58 1.07 8.65
C VAL A 17 -1.94 0.09 9.75
N PHE A 18 -1.47 0.32 10.99
CA PHE A 18 -1.83 -0.54 12.11
C PHE A 18 -2.46 0.28 13.23
N ASN A 19 -3.34 -0.38 14.00
CA ASN A 19 -4.08 0.24 15.08
C ASN A 19 -3.53 -0.14 16.46
N GLU A 20 -4.22 0.26 17.52
CA GLU A 20 -3.82 0.00 18.90
C GLU A 20 -3.72 -1.49 19.24
N GLU A 21 -4.48 -2.32 18.53
CA GLU A 21 -4.46 -3.76 18.73
C GLU A 21 -3.41 -4.46 17.86
N ASN A 22 -2.56 -3.68 17.20
CA ASN A 22 -1.55 -4.17 16.25
C ASN A 22 -2.13 -4.96 15.09
N LYS A 23 -3.38 -4.67 14.74
CA LYS A 23 -4.00 -5.20 13.52
C LYS A 23 -3.73 -4.25 12.38
N VAL A 24 -3.66 -4.79 11.18
CA VAL A 24 -3.33 -4.02 9.97
C VAL A 24 -4.56 -3.83 9.10
N LEU A 25 -4.59 -2.69 8.42
CA LEU A 25 -5.70 -2.31 7.54
C LEU A 25 -5.58 -3.00 6.20
N LEU A 26 -6.64 -3.72 5.81
CA LEU A 26 -6.74 -4.34 4.50
C LEU A 26 -8.02 -3.85 3.85
N CYS A 27 -7.95 -3.47 2.57
CA CYS A 27 -9.07 -2.86 1.85
C CYS A 27 -9.45 -3.70 0.63
N ARG A 28 -10.75 -3.77 0.35
CA ARG A 28 -11.26 -4.48 -0.82
C ARG A 28 -11.43 -3.51 -1.98
N ARG A 29 -10.85 -3.86 -3.11
CA ARG A 29 -11.03 -3.08 -4.33
C ARG A 29 -12.48 -3.10 -4.75
N LYS A 30 -12.98 -1.94 -5.14
CA LYS A 30 -14.36 -1.74 -5.55
C LYS A 30 -14.77 -2.79 -6.61
N ASN A 31 -15.93 -3.41 -6.39
CA ASN A 31 -16.53 -4.39 -7.31
C ASN A 31 -15.66 -5.62 -7.55
N SER A 32 -14.88 -6.03 -6.55
CA SER A 32 -14.01 -7.21 -6.69
C SER A 32 -13.90 -7.97 -5.38
N GLU A 33 -13.24 -9.13 -5.43
CA GLU A 33 -12.88 -9.91 -4.24
C GLU A 33 -11.41 -9.69 -3.86
N ASN A 34 -10.76 -8.68 -4.46
CA ASN A 34 -9.34 -8.42 -4.23
C ASN A 34 -9.13 -7.52 -3.02
N TRP A 35 -8.45 -8.06 -2.01
CA TRP A 35 -8.08 -7.34 -0.80
C TRP A 35 -6.61 -6.98 -0.85
N GLN A 36 -6.28 -5.75 -0.45
CA GLN A 36 -4.91 -5.26 -0.54
C GLN A 36 -4.64 -4.14 0.45
N PHE A 37 -3.36 -3.85 0.67
CA PHE A 37 -2.97 -2.62 1.35
C PHE A 37 -3.28 -1.41 0.45
N PRO A 38 -3.62 -0.25 1.03
CA PRO A 38 -3.68 0.98 0.24
C PRO A 38 -2.34 1.23 -0.46
N GLN A 39 -2.40 1.68 -1.69
CA GLN A 39 -1.21 1.95 -2.50
C GLN A 39 -1.54 2.94 -3.61
N GLY A 40 -0.52 3.57 -4.16
CA GLY A 40 -0.72 4.45 -5.31
C GLY A 40 0.59 4.91 -5.92
N GLY A 41 0.51 5.49 -7.11
CA GLY A 41 1.67 5.93 -7.84
C GLY A 41 2.25 7.23 -7.31
N VAL A 42 3.53 7.43 -7.54
CA VAL A 42 4.23 8.67 -7.24
C VAL A 42 4.22 9.53 -8.50
N ASP A 43 3.72 10.76 -8.38
CA ASP A 43 3.69 11.69 -9.51
C ASP A 43 5.09 12.27 -9.77
N ASP A 44 5.31 12.76 -11.00
CA ASP A 44 6.64 13.22 -11.45
C ASP A 44 7.26 14.28 -10.53
N ASP A 45 6.47 15.21 -10.02
CA ASP A 45 6.98 16.32 -9.20
C ASP A 45 6.86 16.07 -7.71
N GLU A 46 6.58 14.84 -7.32
CA GLU A 46 6.29 14.45 -5.95
C GLU A 46 7.43 13.63 -5.37
N ASP A 47 7.80 13.86 -4.10
CA ASP A 47 8.66 12.90 -3.44
C ASP A 47 7.81 11.74 -2.87
N ILE A 48 8.49 10.68 -2.46
CA ILE A 48 7.83 9.45 -2.01
C ILE A 48 6.93 9.70 -0.80
N THR A 49 7.39 10.51 0.17
CA THR A 49 6.61 10.77 1.39
C THR A 49 5.37 11.62 1.07
N GLN A 50 5.49 12.60 0.19
CA GLN A 50 4.33 13.38 -0.26
C GLN A 50 3.30 12.49 -0.93
N ALA A 51 3.76 11.59 -1.80
CA ALA A 51 2.88 10.64 -2.48
C ALA A 51 2.16 9.74 -1.47
N MET A 52 2.88 9.27 -0.47
CA MET A 52 2.29 8.42 0.57
C MET A 52 1.14 9.14 1.28
N TYR A 53 1.35 10.37 1.73
CA TYR A 53 0.31 11.13 2.42
C TYR A 53 -0.87 11.45 1.50
N ARG A 54 -0.61 11.78 0.25
CA ARG A 54 -1.67 12.07 -0.71
C ARG A 54 -2.53 10.84 -0.98
N GLU A 55 -1.90 9.70 -1.27
CA GLU A 55 -2.61 8.46 -1.54
C GLU A 55 -3.37 7.96 -0.31
N LEU A 56 -2.78 8.10 0.88
CA LEU A 56 -3.44 7.73 2.13
C LEU A 56 -4.74 8.52 2.31
N ASN A 57 -4.69 9.81 2.04
CA ASN A 57 -5.88 10.65 2.15
C ASN A 57 -6.92 10.32 1.08
N GLU A 58 -6.49 10.15 -0.17
CA GLU A 58 -7.40 9.83 -1.27
C GLU A 58 -8.10 8.50 -1.07
N GLU A 59 -7.37 7.48 -0.63
CA GLU A 59 -7.89 6.13 -0.59
C GLU A 59 -8.62 5.77 0.71
N VAL A 60 -8.13 6.22 1.86
CA VAL A 60 -8.72 5.84 3.14
C VAL A 60 -9.08 7.02 4.05
N GLY A 61 -8.91 8.24 3.55
CA GLY A 61 -9.38 9.45 4.23
C GLY A 61 -8.58 9.89 5.44
N LEU A 62 -7.35 9.41 5.61
CA LEU A 62 -6.52 9.78 6.75
C LEU A 62 -5.62 10.98 6.42
N LEU A 63 -5.49 11.87 7.39
CA LEU A 63 -4.63 13.06 7.29
C LEU A 63 -3.26 12.78 7.89
N PRO A 64 -2.22 13.53 7.50
CA PRO A 64 -0.87 13.31 8.05
C PRO A 64 -0.81 13.31 9.56
N GLU A 65 -1.55 14.19 10.23
CA GLU A 65 -1.56 14.28 11.69
C GLU A 65 -2.25 13.10 12.38
N GLN A 66 -2.93 12.26 11.62
CA GLN A 66 -3.64 11.10 12.17
C GLN A 66 -2.82 9.82 12.16
N VAL A 67 -1.63 9.87 11.55
CA VAL A 67 -0.73 8.71 11.50
C VAL A 67 0.68 9.12 11.89
N THR A 68 1.46 8.12 12.35
CA THR A 68 2.89 8.31 12.61
C THR A 68 3.66 7.32 11.75
N ILE A 69 4.63 7.81 10.99
CA ILE A 69 5.53 6.93 10.24
C ILE A 69 6.41 6.18 11.24
N THR A 70 6.17 4.88 11.37
CA THR A 70 6.92 4.03 12.29
C THR A 70 8.17 3.46 11.62
N ALA A 71 8.05 3.12 10.33
CA ALA A 71 9.17 2.57 9.57
C ALA A 71 8.90 2.72 8.08
N GLN A 72 9.97 2.61 7.29
CA GLN A 72 9.91 2.58 5.83
C GLN A 72 10.77 1.44 5.36
N SER A 73 10.39 0.80 4.26
CA SER A 73 11.23 -0.24 3.69
C SER A 73 12.57 0.36 3.24
N LYS A 74 13.65 -0.39 3.45
CA LYS A 74 14.99 0.07 3.04
C LYS A 74 15.10 0.15 1.53
N ASP A 75 14.50 -0.82 0.85
CA ASP A 75 14.60 -0.96 -0.60
C ASP A 75 13.25 -0.81 -1.26
N LEU A 76 13.25 -0.63 -2.57
CA LEU A 76 12.07 -0.79 -3.39
C LEU A 76 11.82 -2.27 -3.60
N PHE A 77 10.59 -2.71 -3.49
CA PHE A 77 10.19 -4.08 -3.75
C PHE A 77 9.43 -4.14 -5.07
N TYR A 78 9.81 -5.07 -5.93
CA TYR A 78 9.32 -5.16 -7.30
C TYR A 78 8.36 -6.31 -7.49
N TYR A 79 7.27 -6.09 -8.23
CA TYR A 79 6.46 -7.19 -8.73
C TYR A 79 6.11 -6.92 -10.19
N ASP A 80 5.97 -8.00 -10.96
CA ASP A 80 5.55 -7.93 -12.35
C ASP A 80 4.05 -8.16 -12.45
N ILE A 81 3.40 -7.38 -13.33
CA ILE A 81 2.00 -7.60 -13.67
C ILE A 81 1.98 -8.76 -14.67
N PRO A 82 1.13 -9.80 -14.45
CA PRO A 82 1.07 -10.91 -15.40
C PRO A 82 0.82 -10.44 -16.83
N PRO A 83 1.54 -10.99 -17.83
CA PRO A 83 1.41 -10.53 -19.21
C PRO A 83 -0.01 -10.53 -19.75
N ASN A 84 -0.84 -11.49 -19.34
CA ASN A 84 -2.21 -11.64 -19.84
C ASN A 84 -3.15 -10.51 -19.42
N ILE A 85 -2.81 -9.76 -18.34
CA ILE A 85 -3.63 -8.63 -17.88
C ILE A 85 -2.90 -7.29 -17.98
N ARG A 86 -1.65 -7.31 -18.42
CA ARG A 86 -0.81 -6.09 -18.43
C ARG A 86 -1.42 -4.94 -19.23
N SER A 87 -2.07 -5.23 -20.34
CA SER A 87 -2.70 -4.20 -21.17
C SER A 87 -3.87 -3.50 -20.48
N MET A 88 -4.43 -4.11 -19.43
CA MET A 88 -5.58 -3.56 -18.70
C MET A 88 -5.17 -2.81 -17.45
N VAL A 89 -3.87 -2.78 -17.12
CA VAL A 89 -3.35 -2.20 -15.89
C VAL A 89 -2.41 -1.07 -16.23
N LEU A 90 -2.56 0.08 -15.56
CA LEU A 90 -1.69 1.25 -15.73
C LEU A 90 -1.51 1.67 -17.20
N GLY A 91 -2.58 1.55 -17.99
CA GLY A 91 -2.57 1.91 -19.40
C GLY A 91 -1.68 1.02 -20.26
N GLY A 92 -1.27 -0.14 -19.75
CA GLY A 92 -0.41 -1.08 -20.48
C GLY A 92 1.04 -0.61 -20.64
N LYS A 93 1.43 0.45 -19.93
CA LYS A 93 2.76 1.10 -20.12
C LYS A 93 3.88 0.46 -19.32
N PHE A 94 3.54 -0.27 -18.26
CA PHE A 94 4.53 -0.79 -17.32
C PHE A 94 4.44 -2.30 -17.22
N LYS A 95 5.57 -2.95 -17.02
CA LYS A 95 5.58 -4.39 -16.78
C LYS A 95 5.31 -4.72 -15.31
N GLY A 96 5.44 -3.73 -14.43
CA GLY A 96 5.16 -3.92 -13.01
C GLY A 96 5.31 -2.64 -12.23
N GLN A 97 5.40 -2.78 -10.92
CA GLN A 97 5.58 -1.67 -10.01
C GLN A 97 6.78 -1.87 -9.10
N ALA A 98 7.39 -0.75 -8.71
CA ALA A 98 8.47 -0.70 -7.73
C ALA A 98 7.90 0.02 -6.51
N GLN A 99 7.74 -0.69 -5.40
CA GLN A 99 7.02 -0.18 -4.24
C GLN A 99 7.93 0.16 -3.06
N LYS A 100 7.76 1.37 -2.54
CA LYS A 100 8.28 1.75 -1.23
C LYS A 100 7.17 1.51 -0.21
N TYR A 101 7.44 0.72 0.82
CA TYR A 101 6.45 0.41 1.86
C TYR A 101 6.65 1.30 3.08
N PHE A 102 5.54 1.77 3.63
CA PHE A 102 5.51 2.56 4.87
C PHE A 102 4.69 1.81 5.90
N LEU A 103 5.21 1.75 7.13
CA LEU A 103 4.47 1.25 8.28
C LEU A 103 3.97 2.46 9.07
N LEU A 104 2.66 2.62 9.16
CA LEU A 104 2.03 3.79 9.74
C LEU A 104 1.18 3.40 10.94
N LYS A 105 1.42 4.04 12.08
CA LYS A 105 0.57 3.85 13.25
C LYS A 105 -0.60 4.82 13.19
N LEU A 106 -1.81 4.31 13.29
CA LEU A 106 -3.01 5.14 13.39
C LEU A 106 -3.09 5.71 14.81
N VAL A 107 -3.06 7.02 14.95
CA VAL A 107 -3.09 7.69 16.27
C VAL A 107 -4.43 8.36 16.54
N SER A 108 -5.19 8.70 15.50
CA SER A 108 -6.53 9.26 15.64
C SER A 108 -7.29 9.15 14.33
N GLY A 109 -8.57 9.45 14.37
CA GLY A 109 -9.40 9.45 13.16
C GLY A 109 -9.95 8.07 12.80
N LYS A 110 -10.69 8.05 11.72
CA LYS A 110 -11.38 6.86 11.24
C LYS A 110 -11.16 6.70 9.74
N ILE A 111 -11.19 5.46 9.28
CA ILE A 111 -11.12 5.15 7.86
C ILE A 111 -12.37 5.69 7.18
N ASN A 112 -12.18 6.40 6.08
CA ASN A 112 -13.26 6.93 5.25
C ASN A 112 -12.97 6.62 3.79
N LEU A 113 -13.64 5.59 3.25
CA LEU A 113 -13.43 5.14 1.88
C LEU A 113 -14.17 5.97 0.84
N THR A 114 -15.08 6.85 1.27
CA THR A 114 -15.95 7.60 0.36
C THR A 114 -15.57 9.07 0.25
N LYS A 115 -14.39 9.44 0.68
CA LYS A 115 -13.94 10.82 0.61
C LYS A 115 -13.86 11.32 -0.83
N GLU A 116 -13.40 10.45 -1.75
CA GLU A 116 -13.36 10.77 -3.16
C GLU A 116 -14.67 10.38 -3.85
N SER A 117 -15.01 11.07 -4.92
CA SER A 117 -16.26 10.82 -5.67
C SER A 117 -16.29 9.48 -6.36
N ASN A 118 -15.10 8.91 -6.64
CA ASN A 118 -14.97 7.60 -7.28
C ASN A 118 -14.00 6.75 -6.44
N PRO A 119 -14.48 6.18 -5.33
CA PRO A 119 -13.59 5.48 -4.39
C PRO A 119 -12.94 4.24 -4.98
N GLU A 120 -11.67 4.04 -4.64
CA GLU A 120 -10.90 2.87 -5.04
C GLU A 120 -11.37 1.60 -4.33
N PHE A 121 -11.78 1.74 -3.06
CA PHE A 121 -12.18 0.62 -2.20
C PHE A 121 -13.62 0.77 -1.75
N ASP A 122 -14.31 -0.36 -1.55
CA ASP A 122 -15.69 -0.35 -1.05
C ASP A 122 -15.84 -1.05 0.31
N ASP A 123 -14.78 -1.60 0.87
CA ASP A 123 -14.82 -2.23 2.19
C ASP A 123 -13.42 -2.25 2.80
N PHE A 124 -13.35 -2.38 4.11
CA PHE A 124 -12.08 -2.52 4.82
C PHE A 124 -12.24 -3.39 6.04
N ASN A 125 -11.13 -4.00 6.49
CA ASN A 125 -11.06 -4.77 7.72
C ASN A 125 -9.72 -4.53 8.41
N TRP A 126 -9.75 -4.59 9.73
CA TRP A 126 -8.55 -4.68 10.55
C TRP A 126 -8.27 -6.15 10.78
N VAL A 127 -7.13 -6.63 10.29
CA VAL A 127 -6.80 -8.06 10.28
C VAL A 127 -5.48 -8.31 11.03
N THR A 128 -5.25 -9.57 11.42
CA THR A 128 -3.98 -9.94 12.05
C THR A 128 -2.83 -9.74 11.06
N PHE A 129 -1.64 -9.52 11.60
CA PHE A 129 -0.47 -9.07 10.84
C PHE A 129 -0.16 -9.91 9.59
N TRP A 130 -0.20 -11.23 9.70
CA TRP A 130 0.16 -12.12 8.59
C TRP A 130 -0.99 -12.44 7.65
N TYR A 131 -2.21 -12.11 8.04
CA TYR A 131 -3.40 -12.43 7.26
C TYR A 131 -3.37 -11.91 5.81
N PRO A 132 -2.82 -10.71 5.54
CA PRO A 132 -2.78 -10.20 4.16
C PRO A 132 -2.13 -11.15 3.16
N LEU A 133 -1.18 -11.99 3.60
CA LEU A 133 -0.56 -12.98 2.71
C LEU A 133 -1.54 -14.00 2.17
N HIS A 134 -2.66 -14.24 2.88
CA HIS A 134 -3.68 -15.20 2.44
C HIS A 134 -4.71 -14.57 1.50
N LYS A 135 -4.79 -13.25 1.47
CA LYS A 135 -5.84 -12.56 0.73
C LYS A 135 -5.35 -11.84 -0.51
N VAL A 136 -4.09 -11.45 -0.57
CA VAL A 136 -3.57 -10.69 -1.69
C VAL A 136 -3.46 -11.56 -2.94
N VAL A 137 -3.64 -10.95 -4.11
CA VAL A 137 -3.47 -11.63 -5.40
C VAL A 137 -2.05 -12.18 -5.53
N ASP A 138 -1.93 -13.36 -6.15
CA ASP A 138 -0.68 -14.14 -6.16
C ASP A 138 0.56 -13.37 -6.61
N PHE A 139 0.45 -12.54 -7.62
CA PHE A 139 1.64 -11.85 -8.15
C PHE A 139 2.17 -10.75 -7.22
N LYS A 140 1.43 -10.40 -6.15
CA LYS A 140 1.90 -9.46 -5.13
C LYS A 140 2.37 -10.14 -3.85
N LYS A 141 2.20 -11.45 -3.72
CA LYS A 141 2.51 -12.18 -2.47
C LYS A 141 3.93 -12.00 -2.02
N ASN A 142 4.89 -12.03 -2.96
CA ASN A 142 6.30 -11.94 -2.60
C ASN A 142 6.67 -10.59 -1.99
N VAL A 143 6.14 -9.49 -2.55
CA VAL A 143 6.43 -8.16 -1.99
C VAL A 143 5.75 -7.98 -0.64
N TYR A 144 4.55 -8.53 -0.46
CA TYR A 144 3.88 -8.50 0.85
C TYR A 144 4.69 -9.25 1.90
N ARG A 145 5.22 -10.44 1.53
CA ARG A 145 6.06 -11.23 2.45
C ARG A 145 7.29 -10.44 2.86
N LYS A 146 7.96 -9.80 1.90
CA LYS A 146 9.16 -9.01 2.17
C LYS A 146 8.86 -7.83 3.09
N ALA A 147 7.78 -7.09 2.81
CA ALA A 147 7.41 -5.93 3.62
C ALA A 147 7.03 -6.34 5.05
N LEU A 148 6.21 -7.38 5.19
CA LEU A 148 5.79 -7.85 6.51
C LEU A 148 6.97 -8.40 7.30
N ASN A 149 7.90 -9.10 6.66
CA ASN A 149 9.11 -9.59 7.33
C ASN A 149 9.97 -8.42 7.82
N GLU A 150 10.08 -7.36 7.05
CA GLU A 150 10.88 -6.20 7.47
C GLU A 150 10.25 -5.50 8.67
N PHE A 151 8.93 -5.45 8.75
CA PHE A 151 8.22 -4.70 9.79
C PHE A 151 7.74 -5.50 10.99
N LYS A 152 7.88 -6.82 10.96
CA LYS A 152 7.28 -7.70 11.99
C LYS A 152 7.66 -7.33 13.42
N ASP A 153 8.89 -6.91 13.64
CA ASP A 153 9.38 -6.66 14.99
C ASP A 153 8.72 -5.44 15.64
N PHE A 154 8.15 -4.55 14.85
CA PHE A 154 7.44 -3.39 15.39
C PHE A 154 6.08 -3.77 15.98
N LEU A 155 5.48 -4.87 15.52
CA LEU A 155 4.11 -5.27 15.93
C LEU A 155 4.08 -6.57 16.71
N ILE A 156 4.95 -7.52 16.40
CA ILE A 156 4.88 -8.86 16.99
C ILE A 156 5.79 -8.98 18.21
N ASN A 157 6.98 -8.42 18.11
CA ASN A 157 8.03 -8.56 19.15
C ASN A 157 8.23 -7.25 19.93
N GLY A 158 7.43 -6.24 19.67
CA GLY A 158 7.56 -4.92 20.26
C GLY A 158 6.79 -4.70 21.52
#